data_f07ed630c98572a69b04cea11b265fa7
#
_entry.id   f07ed630c98572a69b04cea11b265fa7
#
_cell.length_a   1.000
_cell.length_b   1.000
_cell.length_c   1.000
_cell.angle_alpha   90.00
_cell.angle_beta   90.00
_cell.angle_gamma   90.00
#
_symmetry.space_group_name_H-M   'P 1'
#
loop_
_entity.id
_entity.type
_entity.pdbx_description
1 polymer ?
#
loop_
_entity_poly.entity_id
_entity_poly.type
_entity_poly.pdbx_seq_one_letter_code
_entity_poly.pdbx_strand_id
1 'polypeptide(L)'
;EGETTMTKGRYGIHGGQYIPETLMNAVIELEKAYNYYKNDKEFNDELNTLLNEYAGRPSLLYYAARMTEDLGGAKIYLKREDLNHTGAHKINNVLGQVLLAKKMGKTRVIAETGAGQHGVATATAAALMGMECEVFMGKEDTERQALNVYRMRLLGAQVHAVTSGTGTLKDAVSETMREWTRRIDDTHYVLGSCMGPHPFPQIVRDFQAVISKEIKEQILEKEGKLPDAVLACVGGGSNAIGAFYNFIEDEGVRLIGCEAAGRGVNTAETAATIATGKLGIFHGMKSYFCQDEYGQIAPVYSISAGLDYPGIGPEHADLYDKGRAEYVAITDDEAVDAFEYLSKLEGIIPAIESAHAVAYARKLAPTMGKDQIIVINISGRGDKDCAAIARYRGEDLHE
;
A
#
# COMPACT_ATOMS: atom_id res chain seq x y z
N GLU A 1 -29.72 -19.86 13.63
CA GLU A 1 -28.92 -20.15 14.82
C GLU A 1 -27.66 -19.32 14.73
N GLY A 2 -27.57 -18.36 15.59
CA GLY A 2 -26.66 -17.28 15.81
C GLY A 2 -25.28 -17.34 15.17
N GLU A 3 -25.14 -16.79 13.97
CA GLU A 3 -23.89 -16.20 13.54
C GLU A 3 -23.68 -14.97 14.44
N THR A 4 -22.80 -15.14 15.39
CA THR A 4 -22.42 -14.11 16.32
C THR A 4 -21.91 -12.90 15.56
N THR A 5 -22.48 -11.75 15.86
CA THR A 5 -22.08 -10.40 15.42
C THR A 5 -20.59 -10.05 15.62
N MET A 6 -19.77 -11.00 16.05
CA MET A 6 -18.35 -10.84 16.33
C MET A 6 -17.42 -11.05 15.13
N THR A 7 -17.90 -11.57 14.01
CA THR A 7 -17.05 -11.92 12.86
C THR A 7 -16.98 -10.84 11.78
N LYS A 8 -17.88 -9.85 11.82
CA LYS A 8 -17.96 -8.81 10.79
C LYS A 8 -16.76 -7.86 10.83
N GLY A 9 -16.00 -7.84 9.74
CA GLY A 9 -14.81 -6.99 9.63
C GLY A 9 -13.66 -7.43 10.52
N ARG A 10 -13.67 -8.67 11.00
CA ARG A 10 -12.61 -9.22 11.83
C ARG A 10 -11.68 -10.13 11.04
N TYR A 11 -10.40 -10.04 11.40
CA TYR A 11 -9.31 -10.89 10.97
C TYR A 11 -8.69 -11.46 12.25
N GLY A 12 -9.16 -12.62 12.69
CA GLY A 12 -8.87 -13.08 14.05
C GLY A 12 -9.35 -12.09 15.10
N ILE A 13 -8.46 -11.61 15.95
CA ILE A 13 -8.75 -10.58 16.95
C ILE A 13 -8.66 -9.15 16.40
N HIS A 14 -8.16 -8.99 15.17
CA HIS A 14 -7.88 -7.69 14.56
C HIS A 14 -9.07 -7.17 13.74
N GLY A 15 -9.00 -5.90 13.33
CA GLY A 15 -10.02 -5.25 12.50
C GLY A 15 -11.11 -4.56 13.32
N GLY A 16 -12.35 -4.68 12.86
CA GLY A 16 -13.54 -4.09 13.49
C GLY A 16 -13.81 -2.65 13.08
N GLN A 17 -14.66 -1.99 13.86
CA GLN A 17 -15.14 -0.63 13.60
C GLN A 17 -15.09 0.18 14.89
N TYR A 18 -13.93 0.74 15.20
CA TYR A 18 -13.71 1.55 16.41
C TYR A 18 -13.74 3.04 16.05
N ILE A 19 -14.93 3.51 15.68
CA ILE A 19 -15.16 4.87 15.20
C ILE A 19 -16.27 5.55 16.00
N PRO A 20 -16.29 6.90 16.02
CA PRO A 20 -17.38 7.65 16.60
C PRO A 20 -18.73 7.31 15.96
N GLU A 21 -19.80 7.39 16.74
CA GLU A 21 -21.17 7.15 16.26
C GLU A 21 -21.51 8.00 15.01
N THR A 22 -20.97 9.21 14.95
CA THR A 22 -21.14 10.13 13.82
C THR A 22 -20.61 9.61 12.48
N LEU A 23 -19.66 8.67 12.50
CA LEU A 23 -19.13 8.03 11.27
C LEU A 23 -19.78 6.67 10.97
N MET A 24 -20.50 6.09 11.91
CA MET A 24 -21.03 4.72 11.77
C MET A 24 -21.96 4.60 10.54
N ASN A 25 -22.82 5.60 10.32
CA ASN A 25 -23.72 5.58 9.15
C ASN A 25 -22.96 5.61 7.84
N ALA A 26 -21.85 6.34 7.76
CA ALA A 26 -21.01 6.39 6.55
C ALA A 26 -20.42 5.03 6.20
N VAL A 27 -19.87 4.32 7.17
CA VAL A 27 -19.29 2.98 6.93
C VAL A 27 -20.35 1.92 6.67
N ILE A 28 -21.54 2.03 7.26
CA ILE A 28 -22.68 1.15 6.97
C ILE A 28 -23.16 1.36 5.54
N GLU A 29 -23.33 2.60 5.10
CA GLU A 29 -23.69 2.94 3.73
C GLU A 29 -22.67 2.41 2.73
N LEU A 30 -21.38 2.64 3.02
CA LEU A 30 -20.29 2.16 2.19
C LEU A 30 -20.29 0.62 2.07
N GLU A 31 -20.49 -0.08 3.17
CA GLU A 31 -20.53 -1.55 3.18
C GLU A 31 -21.69 -2.09 2.34
N LYS A 32 -22.88 -1.50 2.47
CA LYS A 32 -24.04 -1.89 1.66
C LYS A 32 -23.78 -1.67 0.18
N ALA A 33 -23.25 -0.52 -0.20
CA ALA A 33 -22.92 -0.21 -1.58
C ALA A 33 -21.87 -1.17 -2.12
N TYR A 34 -20.79 -1.40 -1.37
CA TYR A 34 -19.74 -2.31 -1.78
C TYR A 34 -20.25 -3.75 -1.96
N ASN A 35 -21.03 -4.27 -1.03
CA ASN A 35 -21.59 -5.61 -1.11
C ASN A 35 -22.54 -5.79 -2.30
N TYR A 36 -23.22 -4.73 -2.73
CA TYR A 36 -24.04 -4.74 -3.94
C TYR A 36 -23.15 -4.70 -5.19
N TYR A 37 -22.27 -3.70 -5.31
CA TYR A 37 -21.52 -3.46 -6.54
C TYR A 37 -20.40 -4.47 -6.81
N LYS A 38 -19.83 -5.10 -5.79
CA LYS A 38 -18.81 -6.14 -6.00
C LYS A 38 -19.30 -7.32 -6.85
N ASN A 39 -20.61 -7.57 -6.85
CA ASN A 39 -21.26 -8.63 -7.63
C ASN A 39 -22.04 -8.08 -8.84
N ASP A 40 -22.05 -6.78 -9.05
CA ASP A 40 -22.74 -6.15 -10.15
C ASP A 40 -21.92 -6.23 -11.44
N LYS A 41 -22.49 -6.84 -12.48
CA LYS A 41 -21.79 -7.04 -13.76
C LYS A 41 -21.39 -5.72 -14.40
N GLU A 42 -22.27 -4.75 -14.43
CA GLU A 42 -22.01 -3.43 -15.04
C GLU A 42 -20.86 -2.71 -14.35
N PHE A 43 -20.85 -2.71 -13.02
CA PHE A 43 -19.75 -2.12 -12.23
C PHE A 43 -18.42 -2.80 -12.54
N ASN A 44 -18.38 -4.12 -12.54
CA ASN A 44 -17.15 -4.87 -12.79
C ASN A 44 -16.66 -4.71 -14.23
N ASP A 45 -17.56 -4.67 -15.21
CA ASP A 45 -17.18 -4.42 -16.61
C ASP A 45 -16.58 -3.02 -16.79
N GLU A 46 -17.20 -2.01 -16.17
CA GLU A 46 -16.69 -0.62 -16.21
C GLU A 46 -15.34 -0.50 -15.52
N LEU A 47 -15.18 -1.11 -14.34
CA LEU A 47 -13.90 -1.12 -13.62
C LEU A 47 -12.82 -1.84 -14.43
N ASN A 48 -13.13 -2.99 -15.02
CA ASN A 48 -12.18 -3.74 -15.84
C ASN A 48 -11.74 -2.96 -17.08
N THR A 49 -12.64 -2.22 -17.70
CA THR A 49 -12.33 -1.34 -18.82
C THR A 49 -11.37 -0.23 -18.37
N LEU A 50 -11.64 0.41 -17.23
CA LEU A 50 -10.74 1.44 -16.67
C LEU A 50 -9.36 0.88 -16.32
N LEU A 51 -9.32 -0.29 -15.70
CA LEU A 51 -8.06 -0.94 -15.35
C LEU A 51 -7.23 -1.29 -16.60
N ASN A 52 -7.88 -1.79 -17.65
CA ASN A 52 -7.21 -2.17 -18.89
C ASN A 52 -6.80 -0.95 -19.73
N GLU A 53 -7.76 -0.10 -20.08
CA GLU A 53 -7.54 0.96 -21.08
C GLU A 53 -6.92 2.23 -20.47
N TYR A 54 -7.20 2.52 -19.20
CA TYR A 54 -6.72 3.73 -18.53
C TYR A 54 -5.51 3.47 -17.63
N ALA A 55 -5.56 2.44 -16.80
CA ALA A 55 -4.44 2.11 -15.89
C ALA A 55 -3.31 1.32 -16.58
N GLY A 56 -3.60 0.67 -17.72
CA GLY A 56 -2.60 -0.09 -18.47
C GLY A 56 -2.42 -1.54 -18.00
N ARG A 57 -3.44 -2.11 -17.33
CA ARG A 57 -3.37 -3.52 -16.91
C ARG A 57 -3.64 -4.49 -18.07
N PRO A 58 -3.14 -5.75 -18.00
CA PRO A 58 -2.36 -6.28 -16.89
C PRO A 58 -0.94 -5.73 -16.82
N SER A 59 -0.42 -5.56 -15.62
CA SER A 59 1.03 -5.44 -15.46
C SER A 59 1.65 -6.83 -15.64
N LEU A 60 2.91 -6.89 -16.09
CA LEU A 60 3.52 -8.16 -16.46
C LEU A 60 4.58 -8.60 -15.44
N LEU A 61 4.82 -9.91 -15.39
CA LEU A 61 5.99 -10.47 -14.75
C LEU A 61 7.19 -10.36 -15.69
N TYR A 62 8.25 -9.74 -15.20
CA TYR A 62 9.52 -9.64 -15.89
C TYR A 62 10.53 -10.60 -15.28
N TYR A 63 11.12 -11.47 -16.08
CA TYR A 63 12.21 -12.34 -15.63
C TYR A 63 13.50 -11.54 -15.50
N ALA A 64 13.95 -11.33 -14.27
CA ALA A 64 15.17 -10.58 -13.98
C ALA A 64 16.40 -11.49 -14.15
N ALA A 65 16.81 -11.70 -15.38
CA ALA A 65 17.85 -12.67 -15.73
C ALA A 65 19.21 -12.33 -15.10
N ARG A 66 19.61 -11.07 -15.14
CA ARG A 66 20.89 -10.65 -14.57
C ARG A 66 20.91 -10.73 -13.06
N MET A 67 19.80 -10.35 -12.42
CA MET A 67 19.65 -10.48 -10.98
C MET A 67 19.66 -11.96 -10.56
N THR A 68 18.98 -12.82 -11.30
CA THR A 68 18.96 -14.25 -11.08
C THR A 68 20.36 -14.85 -11.14
N GLU A 69 21.11 -14.50 -12.16
CA GLU A 69 22.50 -14.94 -12.34
C GLU A 69 23.42 -14.43 -11.22
N ASP A 70 23.32 -13.15 -10.90
CA ASP A 70 24.14 -12.51 -9.87
C ASP A 70 23.94 -13.13 -8.49
N LEU A 71 22.68 -13.41 -8.11
CA LEU A 71 22.37 -14.00 -6.81
C LEU A 71 22.63 -15.50 -6.72
N GLY A 72 22.66 -16.19 -7.85
CA GLY A 72 23.10 -17.60 -7.96
C GLY A 72 22.18 -18.63 -7.34
N GLY A 73 20.96 -18.29 -7.02
CA GLY A 73 19.95 -19.17 -6.42
C GLY A 73 18.63 -19.14 -7.16
N ALA A 74 17.54 -18.78 -6.49
CA ALA A 74 16.20 -18.74 -7.06
C ALA A 74 16.10 -17.87 -8.32
N LYS A 75 15.18 -18.25 -9.22
CA LYS A 75 14.75 -17.40 -10.33
C LYS A 75 13.99 -16.21 -9.80
N ILE A 76 14.31 -15.02 -10.29
CA ILE A 76 13.69 -13.77 -9.84
C ILE A 76 12.75 -13.24 -10.94
N TYR A 77 11.49 -13.04 -10.57
CA TYR A 77 10.50 -12.35 -11.37
C TYR A 77 10.07 -11.06 -10.68
N LEU A 78 9.91 -10.00 -11.45
CA LEU A 78 9.45 -8.71 -10.97
C LEU A 78 8.03 -8.47 -11.48
N LYS A 79 7.07 -8.26 -10.58
CA LYS A 79 5.72 -7.81 -10.93
C LYS A 79 5.74 -6.30 -11.11
N ARG A 80 5.52 -5.86 -12.35
CA ARG A 80 5.80 -4.50 -12.79
C ARG A 80 4.63 -3.53 -12.55
N GLU A 81 4.24 -3.34 -11.28
CA GLU A 81 3.24 -2.33 -10.89
C GLU A 81 3.76 -0.89 -11.07
N ASP A 82 5.05 -0.71 -11.20
CA ASP A 82 5.71 0.56 -11.53
C ASP A 82 5.36 1.09 -12.94
N LEU A 83 4.86 0.24 -13.82
CA LEU A 83 4.44 0.61 -15.19
C LEU A 83 2.96 0.99 -15.30
N ASN A 84 2.19 0.90 -14.22
CA ASN A 84 0.81 1.38 -14.22
C ASN A 84 0.74 2.90 -14.41
N HIS A 85 -0.39 3.38 -14.89
CA HIS A 85 -0.67 4.81 -14.87
C HIS A 85 -0.50 5.38 -13.46
N THR A 86 0.09 6.54 -13.34
CA THR A 86 0.59 7.20 -12.11
C THR A 86 1.86 6.57 -11.52
N GLY A 87 2.33 5.46 -12.05
CA GLY A 87 3.63 4.88 -11.72
C GLY A 87 3.67 3.99 -10.49
N ALA A 88 2.52 3.51 -10.01
CA ALA A 88 2.43 2.65 -8.84
C ALA A 88 1.14 1.82 -8.81
N HIS A 89 1.03 0.93 -7.83
CA HIS A 89 -0.15 0.10 -7.57
C HIS A 89 -1.37 0.88 -7.08
N LYS A 90 -1.21 2.11 -6.60
CA LYS A 90 -2.28 2.91 -5.99
C LYS A 90 -3.48 3.09 -6.91
N ILE A 91 -3.27 3.17 -8.21
CA ILE A 91 -4.34 3.38 -9.20
C ILE A 91 -5.41 2.27 -9.16
N ASN A 92 -5.03 1.04 -8.81
CA ASN A 92 -5.96 -0.09 -8.75
C ASN A 92 -7.07 0.16 -7.72
N ASN A 93 -6.68 0.58 -6.53
CA ASN A 93 -7.62 0.87 -5.44
C ASN A 93 -8.44 2.13 -5.73
N VAL A 94 -7.80 3.21 -6.17
CA VAL A 94 -8.51 4.49 -6.33
C VAL A 94 -9.53 4.43 -7.46
N LEU A 95 -9.27 3.76 -8.56
CA LEU A 95 -10.26 3.58 -9.62
C LEU A 95 -11.49 2.83 -9.10
N GLY A 96 -11.28 1.79 -8.32
CA GLY A 96 -12.37 1.04 -7.68
C GLY A 96 -13.18 1.89 -6.71
N GLN A 97 -12.52 2.58 -5.80
CA GLN A 97 -13.22 3.39 -4.79
C GLN A 97 -13.91 4.63 -5.37
N VAL A 98 -13.29 5.33 -6.32
CA VAL A 98 -13.91 6.52 -6.93
C VAL A 98 -15.09 6.12 -7.81
N LEU A 99 -14.98 5.01 -8.55
CA LEU A 99 -16.13 4.46 -9.29
C LEU A 99 -17.28 4.08 -8.35
N LEU A 100 -16.95 3.43 -7.23
CA LEU A 100 -17.93 3.09 -6.19
C LEU A 100 -18.62 4.35 -5.64
N ALA A 101 -17.84 5.39 -5.32
CA ALA A 101 -18.36 6.66 -4.85
C ALA A 101 -19.32 7.29 -5.86
N LYS A 102 -18.98 7.26 -7.14
CA LYS A 102 -19.84 7.76 -8.21
C LYS A 102 -21.17 6.99 -8.28
N LYS A 103 -21.12 5.66 -8.17
CA LYS A 103 -22.34 4.83 -8.14
C LYS A 103 -23.19 5.08 -6.90
N MET A 104 -22.59 5.48 -5.79
CA MET A 104 -23.27 5.89 -4.57
C MET A 104 -23.91 7.29 -4.67
N GLY A 105 -23.67 8.02 -5.75
CA GLY A 105 -24.16 9.39 -5.93
C GLY A 105 -23.32 10.46 -5.23
N LYS A 106 -22.12 10.13 -4.76
CA LYS A 106 -21.21 11.11 -4.16
C LYS A 106 -20.63 12.01 -5.26
N THR A 107 -20.41 13.28 -4.92
CA THR A 107 -19.91 14.31 -5.84
C THR A 107 -18.48 14.76 -5.49
N ARG A 108 -18.03 14.37 -4.32
CA ARG A 108 -16.73 14.76 -3.77
C ARG A 108 -16.01 13.55 -3.19
N VAL A 109 -14.70 13.47 -3.41
CA VAL A 109 -13.82 12.52 -2.75
C VAL A 109 -12.76 13.25 -1.95
N ILE A 110 -12.38 12.68 -0.82
CA ILE A 110 -11.27 13.14 0.00
C ILE A 110 -10.28 12.01 0.23
N ALA A 111 -9.03 12.35 0.45
CA ALA A 111 -7.98 11.38 0.72
C ALA A 111 -6.91 11.96 1.63
N GLU A 112 -6.26 11.09 2.39
CA GLU A 112 -4.97 11.36 3.03
C GLU A 112 -3.84 10.99 2.09
N THR A 113 -2.67 11.58 2.30
CA THR A 113 -1.47 11.15 1.60
C THR A 113 -0.21 11.47 2.42
N GLY A 114 0.80 10.64 2.33
CA GLY A 114 2.12 10.85 2.93
C GLY A 114 3.13 11.31 1.87
N ALA A 115 3.64 10.38 1.07
CA ALA A 115 4.54 10.70 -0.04
C ALA A 115 3.87 11.45 -1.21
N GLY A 116 2.56 11.45 -1.25
CA GLY A 116 1.78 12.09 -2.31
C GLY A 116 1.28 11.12 -3.40
N GLN A 117 1.73 9.89 -3.42
CA GLN A 117 1.36 8.92 -4.47
C GLN A 117 -0.13 8.59 -4.46
N HIS A 118 -0.69 8.31 -3.28
CA HIS A 118 -2.12 8.06 -3.14
C HIS A 118 -2.94 9.30 -3.46
N GLY A 119 -2.48 10.48 -3.02
CA GLY A 119 -3.12 11.76 -3.35
C GLY A 119 -3.15 12.04 -4.85
N VAL A 120 -2.04 11.83 -5.55
CA VAL A 120 -1.96 11.96 -7.02
C VAL A 120 -2.90 10.97 -7.71
N ALA A 121 -2.90 9.71 -7.28
CA ALA A 121 -3.79 8.69 -7.85
C ALA A 121 -5.27 9.04 -7.62
N THR A 122 -5.63 9.50 -6.44
CA THR A 122 -7.00 9.92 -6.11
C THR A 122 -7.42 11.13 -6.94
N ALA A 123 -6.57 12.16 -7.04
CA ALA A 123 -6.82 13.33 -7.87
C ALA A 123 -6.99 12.94 -9.35
N THR A 124 -6.20 11.99 -9.84
CA THR A 124 -6.28 11.46 -11.20
C THR A 124 -7.64 10.81 -11.47
N ALA A 125 -8.08 9.91 -10.60
CA ALA A 125 -9.37 9.25 -10.74
C ALA A 125 -10.54 10.21 -10.60
N ALA A 126 -10.46 11.17 -9.68
CA ALA A 126 -11.48 12.22 -9.52
C ALA A 126 -11.60 13.11 -10.76
N ALA A 127 -10.47 13.52 -11.35
CA ALA A 127 -10.44 14.29 -12.59
C ALA A 127 -11.10 13.50 -13.72
N LEU A 128 -10.75 12.22 -13.87
CA LEU A 128 -11.35 11.34 -14.89
C LEU A 128 -12.88 11.26 -14.76
N MET A 129 -13.38 11.18 -13.53
CA MET A 129 -14.81 10.96 -13.27
C MET A 129 -15.60 12.24 -12.99
N GLY A 130 -14.94 13.41 -13.10
CA GLY A 130 -15.60 14.71 -12.92
C GLY A 130 -16.05 15.00 -11.48
N MET A 131 -15.30 14.53 -10.49
CA MET A 131 -15.59 14.70 -9.07
C MET A 131 -14.68 15.75 -8.42
N GLU A 132 -15.20 16.47 -7.43
CA GLU A 132 -14.37 17.31 -6.56
C GLU A 132 -13.40 16.44 -5.76
N CYS A 133 -12.19 16.92 -5.56
CA CYS A 133 -11.16 16.21 -4.80
C CYS A 133 -10.43 17.13 -3.84
N GLU A 134 -10.36 16.73 -2.58
CA GLU A 134 -9.54 17.40 -1.57
C GLU A 134 -8.62 16.38 -0.90
N VAL A 135 -7.35 16.74 -0.80
CA VAL A 135 -6.30 15.86 -0.25
C VAL A 135 -5.69 16.51 0.97
N PHE A 136 -5.57 15.73 2.03
CA PHE A 136 -4.95 16.13 3.30
C PHE A 136 -3.55 15.52 3.39
N MET A 137 -2.57 16.36 3.60
CA MET A 137 -1.16 15.98 3.63
C MET A 137 -0.47 16.69 4.78
N GLY A 138 0.35 15.99 5.54
CA GLY A 138 1.11 16.61 6.63
C GLY A 138 1.97 17.76 6.10
N LYS A 139 2.03 18.87 6.83
CA LYS A 139 2.77 20.07 6.40
C LYS A 139 4.21 19.74 6.04
N GLU A 140 4.89 18.95 6.88
CA GLU A 140 6.26 18.52 6.63
C GLU A 140 6.37 17.74 5.30
N ASP A 141 5.42 16.86 5.03
CA ASP A 141 5.38 16.09 3.78
C ASP A 141 5.10 16.97 2.56
N THR A 142 4.27 18.01 2.70
CA THR A 142 4.02 18.95 1.60
C THR A 142 5.28 19.69 1.15
N GLU A 143 6.18 19.98 2.07
CA GLU A 143 7.46 20.62 1.80
C GLU A 143 8.45 19.63 1.15
N ARG A 144 8.52 18.41 1.68
CA ARG A 144 9.40 17.36 1.14
C ARG A 144 8.97 16.86 -0.23
N GLN A 145 7.68 16.89 -0.53
CA GLN A 145 7.05 16.30 -1.72
C GLN A 145 6.33 17.36 -2.56
N ALA A 146 6.95 18.53 -2.72
CA ALA A 146 6.35 19.67 -3.41
C ALA A 146 5.92 19.37 -4.85
N LEU A 147 6.65 18.51 -5.57
CA LEU A 147 6.29 18.10 -6.92
C LEU A 147 4.95 17.34 -6.95
N ASN A 148 4.71 16.45 -6.02
CA ASN A 148 3.44 15.74 -5.93
C ASN A 148 2.29 16.66 -5.53
N VAL A 149 2.55 17.66 -4.68
CA VAL A 149 1.55 18.70 -4.35
C VAL A 149 1.15 19.46 -5.62
N TYR A 150 2.12 19.85 -6.43
CA TYR A 150 1.85 20.53 -7.71
C TYR A 150 1.06 19.62 -8.67
N ARG A 151 1.42 18.34 -8.78
CA ARG A 151 0.68 17.36 -9.60
C ARG A 151 -0.78 17.24 -9.19
N MET A 152 -1.05 17.16 -7.88
CA MET A 152 -2.42 17.12 -7.37
C MET A 152 -3.20 18.35 -7.73
N ARG A 153 -2.61 19.54 -7.59
CA ARG A 153 -3.22 20.82 -7.99
C ARG A 153 -3.48 20.89 -9.49
N LEU A 154 -2.52 20.44 -10.29
CA LEU A 154 -2.64 20.37 -11.76
C LEU A 154 -3.81 19.48 -12.20
N LEU A 155 -4.08 18.41 -11.44
CA LEU A 155 -5.20 17.48 -11.65
C LEU A 155 -6.53 18.03 -11.11
N GLY A 156 -6.53 19.22 -10.53
CA GLY A 156 -7.74 19.89 -10.05
C GLY A 156 -8.07 19.66 -8.58
N ALA A 157 -7.23 18.95 -7.84
CA ALA A 157 -7.42 18.73 -6.41
C ALA A 157 -7.00 19.95 -5.59
N GLN A 158 -7.68 20.16 -4.45
CA GLN A 158 -7.21 21.06 -3.40
C GLN A 158 -6.36 20.27 -2.42
N VAL A 159 -5.20 20.79 -2.07
CA VAL A 159 -4.29 20.16 -1.12
C VAL A 159 -4.25 20.99 0.15
N HIS A 160 -4.61 20.35 1.28
CA HIS A 160 -4.60 20.96 2.60
C HIS A 160 -3.40 20.47 3.40
N ALA A 161 -2.55 21.42 3.83
CA ALA A 161 -1.44 21.11 4.72
C ALA A 161 -1.96 20.96 6.15
N VAL A 162 -1.74 19.79 6.74
CA VAL A 162 -2.13 19.46 8.11
C VAL A 162 -0.99 19.81 9.05
N THR A 163 -1.24 20.70 10.00
CA THR A 163 -0.23 21.22 10.95
C THR A 163 -0.32 20.59 12.34
N SER A 164 -1.39 19.83 12.63
CA SER A 164 -1.58 19.16 13.91
C SER A 164 -0.59 18.01 14.12
N GLY A 165 -0.34 17.67 15.38
CA GLY A 165 0.54 16.57 15.73
C GLY A 165 1.97 16.76 15.22
N THR A 166 2.50 15.74 14.54
CA THR A 166 3.83 15.77 13.92
C THR A 166 3.82 16.29 12.48
N GLY A 167 2.65 16.63 11.94
CA GLY A 167 2.51 17.07 10.55
C GLY A 167 2.84 15.99 9.52
N THR A 168 2.59 14.72 9.83
CA THR A 168 2.89 13.56 9.00
C THR A 168 1.63 12.77 8.62
N LEU A 169 1.80 11.61 7.99
CA LEU A 169 0.70 10.77 7.46
C LEU A 169 -0.37 10.44 8.51
N LYS A 170 0.02 10.11 9.73
CA LYS A 170 -0.97 9.78 10.79
C LYS A 170 -1.92 10.94 11.07
N ASP A 171 -1.41 12.16 11.04
CA ASP A 171 -2.19 13.39 11.27
C ASP A 171 -3.10 13.71 10.08
N ALA A 172 -2.61 13.43 8.86
CA ALA A 172 -3.41 13.54 7.65
C ALA A 172 -4.59 12.56 7.68
N VAL A 173 -4.38 11.32 8.12
CA VAL A 173 -5.47 10.33 8.29
C VAL A 173 -6.52 10.86 9.29
N SER A 174 -6.08 11.35 10.44
CA SER A 174 -6.97 11.86 11.46
C SER A 174 -7.80 13.06 10.96
N GLU A 175 -7.19 13.99 10.25
CA GLU A 175 -7.89 15.15 9.70
C GLU A 175 -8.88 14.76 8.59
N THR A 176 -8.50 13.80 7.74
CA THR A 176 -9.39 13.30 6.69
C THR A 176 -10.64 12.64 7.28
N MET A 177 -10.48 11.87 8.35
CA MET A 177 -11.63 11.27 9.05
C MET A 177 -12.55 12.34 9.67
N ARG A 178 -11.97 13.41 10.23
CA ARG A 178 -12.75 14.54 10.75
C ARG A 178 -13.52 15.25 9.64
N GLU A 179 -12.88 15.48 8.50
CA GLU A 179 -13.53 16.11 7.34
C GLU A 179 -14.63 15.25 6.76
N TRP A 180 -14.44 13.94 6.71
CA TRP A 180 -15.49 13.01 6.28
C TRP A 180 -16.74 13.11 7.14
N THR A 181 -16.56 13.22 8.46
CA THR A 181 -17.67 13.42 9.42
C THR A 181 -18.50 14.66 9.11
N ARG A 182 -17.89 15.72 8.58
CA ARG A 182 -18.58 16.98 8.27
C ARG A 182 -19.47 16.90 7.03
N ARG A 183 -19.16 16.03 6.06
CA ARG A 183 -19.81 15.98 4.75
C ARG A 183 -20.07 14.55 4.27
N ILE A 184 -20.61 13.72 5.12
CA ILE A 184 -20.88 12.31 4.82
C ILE A 184 -21.79 12.15 3.61
N ASP A 185 -22.80 13.01 3.46
CA ASP A 185 -23.86 12.85 2.46
C ASP A 185 -23.34 12.93 1.03
N ASP A 186 -22.40 13.83 0.76
CA ASP A 186 -21.89 14.09 -0.59
C ASP A 186 -20.46 13.63 -0.82
N THR A 187 -19.79 13.13 0.20
CA THR A 187 -18.34 12.85 0.19
C THR A 187 -18.04 11.39 0.48
N HIS A 188 -17.12 10.82 -0.29
CA HIS A 188 -16.50 9.53 0.01
C HIS A 188 -15.03 9.72 0.40
N TYR A 189 -14.62 9.05 1.48
CA TYR A 189 -13.23 8.98 1.88
C TYR A 189 -12.55 7.84 1.12
N VAL A 190 -11.62 8.17 0.21
CA VAL A 190 -10.81 7.19 -0.53
C VAL A 190 -9.59 6.85 0.33
N LEU A 191 -9.71 5.82 1.15
CA LEU A 191 -8.64 5.39 2.03
C LEU A 191 -7.56 4.64 1.23
N GLY A 192 -6.29 5.01 1.44
CA GLY A 192 -5.18 4.62 0.57
C GLY A 192 -4.54 3.28 0.86
N SER A 193 -4.89 2.61 1.96
CA SER A 193 -4.32 1.32 2.31
C SER A 193 -5.36 0.38 2.92
N CYS A 194 -4.99 -0.88 3.13
CA CYS A 194 -5.87 -1.93 3.68
C CYS A 194 -5.99 -1.82 5.21
N MET A 195 -6.24 -0.63 5.68
CA MET A 195 -6.35 -0.25 7.08
C MET A 195 -7.66 0.48 7.35
N GLY A 196 -7.85 0.95 8.58
CA GLY A 196 -9.03 1.70 8.97
C GLY A 196 -10.21 0.83 9.39
N PRO A 197 -11.38 1.44 9.61
CA PRO A 197 -12.56 0.71 10.03
C PRO A 197 -13.12 -0.16 8.89
N HIS A 198 -13.71 -1.31 9.25
CA HIS A 198 -14.46 -2.10 8.28
C HIS A 198 -15.52 -1.22 7.60
N PRO A 199 -15.70 -1.23 6.27
CA PRO A 199 -15.22 -2.24 5.32
C PRO A 199 -13.92 -1.89 4.59
N PHE A 200 -13.20 -0.83 4.95
CA PHE A 200 -12.03 -0.38 4.20
C PHE A 200 -10.93 -1.44 4.00
N PRO A 201 -10.52 -2.22 5.02
CA PRO A 201 -9.50 -3.24 4.79
C PRO A 201 -9.88 -4.25 3.72
N GLN A 202 -11.15 -4.65 3.69
CA GLN A 202 -11.69 -5.57 2.68
C GLN A 202 -11.76 -4.93 1.30
N ILE A 203 -12.28 -3.71 1.20
CA ILE A 203 -12.42 -3.00 -0.08
C ILE A 203 -11.07 -2.82 -0.75
N VAL A 204 -10.09 -2.31 0.00
CA VAL A 204 -8.74 -2.05 -0.53
C VAL A 204 -8.06 -3.35 -0.94
N ARG A 205 -8.13 -4.39 -0.10
CA ARG A 205 -7.62 -5.71 -0.44
C ARG A 205 -8.22 -6.23 -1.75
N ASP A 206 -9.53 -6.19 -1.88
CA ASP A 206 -10.22 -6.75 -3.04
C ASP A 206 -9.84 -6.02 -4.33
N PHE A 207 -9.72 -4.69 -4.30
CA PHE A 207 -9.26 -3.94 -5.47
C PHE A 207 -7.76 -4.13 -5.77
N GLN A 208 -6.95 -4.39 -4.78
CA GLN A 208 -5.52 -4.70 -4.99
C GLN A 208 -5.26 -6.18 -5.34
N ALA A 209 -6.21 -7.07 -5.08
CA ALA A 209 -6.04 -8.50 -5.32
C ALA A 209 -5.83 -8.87 -6.79
N VAL A 210 -6.12 -7.97 -7.71
CA VAL A 210 -5.77 -8.09 -9.13
C VAL A 210 -4.29 -8.37 -9.32
N ILE A 211 -3.43 -7.87 -8.44
CA ILE A 211 -1.97 -8.10 -8.49
C ILE A 211 -1.68 -9.59 -8.37
N SER A 212 -2.13 -10.25 -7.32
CA SER A 212 -1.88 -11.69 -7.12
C SER A 212 -2.63 -12.58 -8.10
N LYS A 213 -3.82 -12.17 -8.55
CA LYS A 213 -4.54 -12.87 -9.61
C LYS A 213 -3.70 -12.95 -10.88
N GLU A 214 -3.14 -11.83 -11.30
CA GLU A 214 -2.26 -11.74 -12.49
C GLU A 214 -0.94 -12.46 -12.27
N ILE A 215 -0.31 -12.33 -11.11
CA ILE A 215 0.92 -13.08 -10.79
C ILE A 215 0.69 -14.58 -10.98
N LYS A 216 -0.40 -15.10 -10.42
CA LYS A 216 -0.72 -16.53 -10.45
C LYS A 216 -0.92 -17.03 -11.89
N GLU A 217 -1.71 -16.32 -12.68
CA GLU A 217 -1.95 -16.64 -14.09
C GLU A 217 -0.65 -16.61 -14.90
N GLN A 218 0.13 -15.55 -14.75
CA GLN A 218 1.35 -15.32 -15.53
C GLN A 218 2.47 -16.29 -15.13
N ILE A 219 2.65 -16.60 -13.85
CA ILE A 219 3.72 -17.52 -13.43
C ILE A 219 3.39 -18.96 -13.83
N LEU A 220 2.13 -19.37 -13.79
CA LEU A 220 1.72 -20.68 -14.28
C LEU A 220 1.94 -20.81 -15.79
N GLU A 221 1.68 -19.77 -16.54
CA GLU A 221 1.96 -19.74 -17.99
C GLU A 221 3.45 -19.85 -18.28
N LYS A 222 4.30 -19.11 -17.55
CA LYS A 222 5.75 -19.05 -17.78
C LYS A 222 6.51 -20.26 -17.25
N GLU A 223 6.13 -20.79 -16.08
CA GLU A 223 6.90 -21.78 -15.34
C GLU A 223 6.13 -23.10 -15.11
N GLY A 224 4.82 -23.10 -15.32
CA GLY A 224 3.98 -24.27 -15.08
C GLY A 224 3.80 -24.62 -13.59
N LYS A 225 4.22 -23.76 -12.68
CA LYS A 225 4.09 -23.95 -11.23
C LYS A 225 3.96 -22.61 -10.50
N LEU A 226 3.50 -22.65 -9.26
CA LEU A 226 3.40 -21.50 -8.38
C LEU A 226 4.79 -21.06 -7.90
N PRO A 227 4.96 -19.79 -7.49
CA PRO A 227 6.21 -19.35 -6.90
C PRO A 227 6.45 -19.97 -5.53
N ASP A 228 7.71 -20.07 -5.13
CA ASP A 228 8.08 -20.50 -3.78
C ASP A 228 7.96 -19.40 -2.76
N ALA A 229 8.14 -18.15 -3.19
CA ALA A 229 7.97 -16.98 -2.34
C ALA A 229 7.46 -15.79 -3.13
N VAL A 230 6.60 -14.99 -2.49
CA VAL A 230 6.15 -13.67 -2.96
C VAL A 230 6.58 -12.64 -1.93
N LEU A 231 7.34 -11.64 -2.37
CA LEU A 231 7.88 -10.57 -1.54
C LEU A 231 7.21 -9.25 -1.91
N ALA A 232 6.83 -8.48 -0.90
CA ALA A 232 6.31 -7.13 -1.07
C ALA A 232 6.69 -6.25 0.11
N CYS A 233 6.92 -4.97 -0.12
CA CYS A 233 7.14 -4.02 0.97
C CYS A 233 5.83 -3.76 1.73
N VAL A 234 5.94 -3.44 3.01
CA VAL A 234 4.81 -3.23 3.90
C VAL A 234 4.94 -1.93 4.69
N GLY A 235 4.02 -1.00 4.42
CA GLY A 235 3.69 0.12 5.30
C GLY A 235 2.32 -0.17 5.91
N GLY A 236 1.25 0.49 5.43
CA GLY A 236 -0.13 0.05 5.72
C GLY A 236 -0.45 -1.33 5.15
N GLY A 237 0.19 -1.71 4.05
CA GLY A 237 0.21 -3.08 3.53
C GLY A 237 -0.64 -3.34 2.30
N SER A 238 -1.11 -2.31 1.58
CA SER A 238 -2.03 -2.53 0.45
C SER A 238 -1.41 -3.28 -0.73
N ASN A 239 -0.20 -2.92 -1.15
CA ASN A 239 0.46 -3.64 -2.24
C ASN A 239 0.79 -5.09 -1.83
N ALA A 240 1.19 -5.29 -0.60
CA ALA A 240 1.53 -6.62 -0.09
C ALA A 240 0.29 -7.51 -0.01
N ILE A 241 -0.83 -7.03 0.54
CA ILE A 241 -2.04 -7.84 0.59
C ILE A 241 -2.57 -8.14 -0.82
N GLY A 242 -2.43 -7.20 -1.74
CA GLY A 242 -2.74 -7.41 -3.16
C GLY A 242 -1.90 -8.52 -3.78
N ALA A 243 -0.60 -8.56 -3.48
CA ALA A 243 0.32 -9.57 -3.96
C ALA A 243 0.13 -10.94 -3.28
N PHE A 244 -0.37 -10.97 -2.03
CA PHE A 244 -0.50 -12.18 -1.22
C PHE A 244 -1.85 -12.86 -1.36
N TYR A 245 -2.92 -12.10 -1.55
CA TYR A 245 -4.30 -12.56 -1.30
C TYR A 245 -4.66 -13.85 -2.03
N ASN A 246 -4.38 -13.96 -3.32
CA ASN A 246 -4.71 -15.15 -4.09
C ASN A 246 -3.77 -16.34 -3.85
N PHE A 247 -2.77 -16.18 -3.01
CA PHE A 247 -1.86 -17.26 -2.58
C PHE A 247 -2.06 -17.69 -1.13
N ILE A 248 -2.97 -17.08 -0.39
CA ILE A 248 -3.18 -17.39 1.03
C ILE A 248 -3.50 -18.87 1.24
N GLU A 249 -4.35 -19.44 0.38
CA GLU A 249 -4.73 -20.86 0.42
C GLU A 249 -3.66 -21.80 -0.16
N ASP A 250 -2.67 -21.26 -0.85
CA ASP A 250 -1.56 -22.03 -1.42
C ASP A 250 -0.41 -22.09 -0.41
N GLU A 251 -0.48 -23.00 0.55
CA GLU A 251 0.43 -23.07 1.70
C GLU A 251 1.90 -23.26 1.32
N GLY A 252 2.18 -23.82 0.13
CA GLY A 252 3.54 -23.96 -0.39
C GLY A 252 4.18 -22.65 -0.86
N VAL A 253 3.42 -21.58 -0.97
CA VAL A 253 3.91 -20.25 -1.34
C VAL A 253 4.19 -19.45 -0.08
N ARG A 254 5.46 -19.13 0.17
CA ARG A 254 5.83 -18.23 1.27
C ARG A 254 5.42 -16.82 0.94
N LEU A 255 4.81 -16.13 1.90
CA LEU A 255 4.40 -14.72 1.78
C LEU A 255 5.28 -13.92 2.72
N ILE A 256 6.06 -13.00 2.17
CA ILE A 256 7.06 -12.26 2.96
C ILE A 256 6.86 -10.77 2.78
N GLY A 257 6.41 -10.11 3.86
CA GLY A 257 6.28 -8.67 3.95
C GLY A 257 7.58 -8.03 4.46
N CYS A 258 8.06 -7.02 3.75
CA CYS A 258 9.30 -6.33 4.07
C CYS A 258 8.98 -4.94 4.62
N GLU A 259 9.14 -4.78 5.94
CA GLU A 259 8.88 -3.55 6.66
C GLU A 259 10.12 -2.64 6.67
N ALA A 260 9.90 -1.34 6.87
CA ALA A 260 10.95 -0.34 6.97
C ALA A 260 11.50 -0.25 8.40
N ALA A 261 12.70 -0.73 8.61
CA ALA A 261 13.38 -0.64 9.89
C ALA A 261 14.01 0.75 10.14
N GLY A 262 14.03 1.63 9.14
CA GLY A 262 14.66 2.93 9.26
C GLY A 262 16.15 2.80 9.60
N ARG A 263 16.56 3.35 10.73
CA ARG A 263 17.94 3.24 11.24
C ARG A 263 18.20 1.99 12.06
N GLY A 264 17.19 1.16 12.24
CA GLY A 264 17.27 -0.11 12.95
C GLY A 264 16.10 -0.32 13.92
N VAL A 265 15.67 -1.57 14.08
CA VAL A 265 14.55 -1.94 14.98
C VAL A 265 14.85 -1.67 16.47
N ASN A 266 16.12 -1.58 16.84
CA ASN A 266 16.57 -1.28 18.20
C ASN A 266 16.76 0.23 18.45
N THR A 267 16.34 1.08 17.52
CA THR A 267 16.41 2.53 17.60
C THR A 267 15.02 3.13 17.71
N ALA A 268 14.92 4.40 18.11
CA ALA A 268 13.69 5.16 18.08
C ALA A 268 13.23 5.55 16.67
N GLU A 269 14.11 5.37 15.67
CA GLU A 269 13.88 5.75 14.28
C GLU A 269 13.63 4.52 13.40
N THR A 270 12.47 3.90 13.58
CA THR A 270 12.01 2.73 12.84
C THR A 270 10.52 2.82 12.55
N ALA A 271 10.07 2.19 11.49
CA ALA A 271 8.66 2.01 11.14
C ALA A 271 8.28 0.53 11.00
N ALA A 272 9.11 -0.39 11.50
CA ALA A 272 8.86 -1.83 11.45
C ALA A 272 7.82 -2.24 12.50
N THR A 273 6.55 -2.17 12.14
CA THR A 273 5.41 -2.34 13.05
C THR A 273 5.30 -3.75 13.64
N ILE A 274 5.48 -4.80 12.83
CA ILE A 274 5.43 -6.18 13.35
C ILE A 274 6.59 -6.44 14.31
N ALA A 275 7.78 -5.92 14.02
CA ALA A 275 8.96 -6.11 14.85
C ALA A 275 8.88 -5.37 16.19
N THR A 276 8.30 -4.16 16.22
CA THR A 276 8.39 -3.24 17.37
C THR A 276 7.06 -2.81 17.94
N GLY A 277 5.95 -3.04 17.22
CA GLY A 277 4.62 -2.61 17.61
C GLY A 277 3.96 -3.50 18.65
N LYS A 278 2.86 -3.01 19.19
CA LYS A 278 1.99 -3.72 20.14
C LYS A 278 0.54 -3.64 19.67
N LEU A 279 -0.26 -4.59 20.15
CA LEU A 279 -1.68 -4.63 19.89
C LEU A 279 -2.38 -3.42 20.51
N GLY A 280 -3.28 -2.80 19.76
CA GLY A 280 -4.10 -1.70 20.24
C GLY A 280 -5.11 -1.25 19.21
N ILE A 281 -5.77 -0.13 19.50
CA ILE A 281 -6.82 0.45 18.65
C ILE A 281 -6.35 1.82 18.18
N PHE A 282 -6.35 2.02 16.87
CA PHE A 282 -6.03 3.31 16.25
C PHE A 282 -6.63 3.39 14.84
N HIS A 283 -6.89 4.59 14.37
CA HIS A 283 -7.50 4.83 13.06
C HIS A 283 -8.71 3.93 12.74
N GLY A 284 -9.54 3.67 13.77
CA GLY A 284 -10.79 2.93 13.62
C GLY A 284 -10.67 1.41 13.59
N MET A 285 -9.50 0.85 13.79
CA MET A 285 -9.22 -0.59 13.75
C MET A 285 -8.44 -1.07 14.96
N LYS A 286 -8.52 -2.38 15.23
CA LYS A 286 -7.62 -3.08 16.15
C LYS A 286 -6.54 -3.77 15.33
N SER A 287 -5.28 -3.47 15.62
CA SER A 287 -4.12 -4.04 14.92
C SER A 287 -2.84 -3.82 15.73
N TYR A 288 -1.70 -4.18 15.16
CA TYR A 288 -0.41 -3.79 15.71
C TYR A 288 -0.05 -2.37 15.25
N PHE A 289 0.48 -1.56 16.19
CA PHE A 289 1.05 -0.27 15.87
C PHE A 289 2.17 0.11 16.83
N CYS A 290 3.05 1.00 16.39
CA CYS A 290 4.14 1.50 17.20
C CYS A 290 3.60 2.43 18.29
N GLN A 291 3.89 2.09 19.55
CA GLN A 291 3.36 2.78 20.72
C GLN A 291 4.48 3.29 21.61
N ASP A 292 4.26 4.44 22.23
CA ASP A 292 5.10 4.93 23.31
C ASP A 292 4.78 4.21 24.64
N GLU A 293 5.45 4.62 25.71
CA GLU A 293 5.25 4.04 27.05
C GLU A 293 3.84 4.23 27.63
N TYR A 294 3.07 5.16 27.05
CA TYR A 294 1.69 5.45 27.47
C TYR A 294 0.63 4.83 26.55
N GLY A 295 1.06 4.04 25.57
CA GLY A 295 0.15 3.42 24.60
C GLY A 295 -0.34 4.37 23.50
N GLN A 296 0.26 5.54 23.36
CA GLN A 296 -0.03 6.48 22.28
C GLN A 296 0.76 6.09 21.01
N ILE A 297 0.31 6.58 19.86
CA ILE A 297 1.02 6.36 18.60
C ILE A 297 2.42 6.98 18.71
N ALA A 298 3.45 6.14 18.61
CA ALA A 298 4.84 6.61 18.64
C ALA A 298 5.23 7.26 17.31
N PRO A 299 6.14 8.24 17.33
CA PRO A 299 6.80 8.70 16.11
C PRO A 299 7.54 7.54 15.44
N VAL A 300 7.48 7.47 14.12
CA VAL A 300 8.18 6.47 13.31
C VAL A 300 9.07 7.16 12.29
N TYR A 301 10.02 6.43 11.73
CA TYR A 301 10.93 6.97 10.73
C TYR A 301 11.31 5.92 9.69
N SER A 302 11.34 6.35 8.45
CA SER A 302 11.94 5.63 7.32
C SER A 302 12.38 6.66 6.27
N ILE A 303 13.42 6.34 5.52
CA ILE A 303 13.77 7.09 4.31
C ILE A 303 12.62 7.08 3.29
N SER A 304 11.78 6.06 3.36
CA SER A 304 10.60 5.90 2.51
C SER A 304 9.38 6.54 3.16
N ALA A 305 8.91 7.66 2.62
CA ALA A 305 7.69 8.31 3.10
C ALA A 305 6.45 7.43 2.95
N GLY A 306 6.40 6.55 1.96
CA GLY A 306 5.30 5.61 1.74
C GLY A 306 5.24 4.47 2.74
N LEU A 307 6.33 4.18 3.47
CA LEU A 307 6.39 3.18 4.54
C LEU A 307 6.46 3.80 5.93
N ASP A 308 6.47 5.11 6.01
CA ASP A 308 6.56 5.89 7.26
C ASP A 308 5.18 5.98 7.93
N TYR A 309 4.61 4.81 8.25
CA TYR A 309 3.30 4.68 8.88
C TYR A 309 3.44 3.83 10.14
N PRO A 310 2.84 4.26 11.27
CA PRO A 310 3.08 3.63 12.57
C PRO A 310 2.28 2.35 12.82
N GLY A 311 1.55 1.84 11.85
CA GLY A 311 0.69 0.68 12.00
C GLY A 311 0.69 -0.23 10.79
N ILE A 312 -0.10 -1.29 10.87
CA ILE A 312 -0.25 -2.27 9.78
C ILE A 312 -1.72 -2.66 9.62
N GLY A 313 -2.13 -3.01 8.41
CA GLY A 313 -3.48 -3.49 8.14
C GLY A 313 -3.83 -4.72 8.99
N PRO A 314 -5.09 -4.84 9.45
CA PRO A 314 -5.49 -5.92 10.36
C PRO A 314 -5.38 -7.31 9.74
N GLU A 315 -5.53 -7.44 8.43
CA GLU A 315 -5.36 -8.75 7.75
C GLU A 315 -3.90 -9.21 7.80
N HIS A 316 -2.94 -8.30 7.66
CA HIS A 316 -1.53 -8.62 7.86
C HIS A 316 -1.24 -9.06 9.29
N ALA A 317 -1.79 -8.38 10.28
CA ALA A 317 -1.66 -8.75 11.67
C ALA A 317 -2.16 -10.19 11.93
N ASP A 318 -3.28 -10.55 11.34
CA ASP A 318 -3.84 -11.91 11.42
C ASP A 318 -2.97 -12.94 10.70
N LEU A 319 -2.49 -12.62 9.50
CA LEU A 319 -1.58 -13.51 8.76
C LEU A 319 -0.28 -13.76 9.54
N TYR A 320 0.22 -12.75 10.23
CA TYR A 320 1.37 -12.90 11.11
C TYR A 320 1.07 -13.82 12.31
N ASP A 321 -0.04 -13.57 13.01
CA ASP A 321 -0.45 -14.34 14.18
C ASP A 321 -0.65 -15.82 13.85
N LYS A 322 -1.18 -16.13 12.67
CA LYS A 322 -1.39 -17.48 12.16
C LYS A 322 -0.11 -18.16 11.64
N GLY A 323 0.98 -17.43 11.53
CA GLY A 323 2.20 -17.89 10.92
C GLY A 323 2.09 -18.15 9.41
N ARG A 324 1.06 -17.57 8.75
CA ARG A 324 0.86 -17.71 7.30
C ARG A 324 1.80 -16.82 6.50
N ALA A 325 2.06 -15.62 6.98
CA ALA A 325 2.99 -14.68 6.37
C ALA A 325 4.15 -14.37 7.33
N GLU A 326 5.32 -14.16 6.75
CA GLU A 326 6.53 -13.72 7.45
C GLU A 326 6.69 -12.22 7.27
N TYR A 327 7.21 -11.54 8.27
CA TYR A 327 7.50 -10.11 8.19
C TYR A 327 8.92 -9.86 8.61
N VAL A 328 9.68 -9.21 7.75
CA VAL A 328 11.11 -8.92 7.96
C VAL A 328 11.34 -7.41 7.98
N ALA A 329 12.36 -6.99 8.69
CA ALA A 329 12.70 -5.58 8.83
C ALA A 329 13.93 -5.26 7.98
N ILE A 330 13.82 -4.23 7.13
CA ILE A 330 14.87 -3.79 6.21
C ILE A 330 15.27 -2.35 6.58
N THR A 331 16.55 -2.13 6.79
CA THR A 331 17.08 -0.79 7.12
C THR A 331 17.13 0.13 5.91
N ASP A 332 17.25 1.43 6.15
CA ASP A 332 17.43 2.43 5.09
C ASP A 332 18.65 2.11 4.23
N ASP A 333 19.79 1.76 4.84
CA ASP A 333 21.02 1.40 4.11
C ASP A 333 20.79 0.21 3.17
N GLU A 334 20.14 -0.83 3.65
CA GLU A 334 19.81 -2.01 2.85
C GLU A 334 18.88 -1.66 1.68
N ALA A 335 17.88 -0.81 1.93
CA ALA A 335 16.93 -0.38 0.91
C ALA A 335 17.59 0.50 -0.16
N VAL A 336 18.45 1.44 0.24
CA VAL A 336 19.19 2.30 -0.69
C VAL A 336 20.16 1.47 -1.54
N ASP A 337 20.88 0.54 -0.94
CA ASP A 337 21.76 -0.37 -1.68
C ASP A 337 20.97 -1.20 -2.71
N ALA A 338 19.80 -1.69 -2.33
CA ALA A 338 18.93 -2.46 -3.22
C ALA A 338 18.32 -1.60 -4.35
N PHE A 339 18.00 -0.35 -4.07
CA PHE A 339 17.53 0.62 -5.06
C PHE A 339 18.58 0.81 -6.16
N GLU A 340 19.83 1.05 -5.78
CA GLU A 340 20.95 1.20 -6.69
C GLU A 340 21.27 -0.12 -7.42
N TYR A 341 21.20 -1.23 -6.71
CA TYR A 341 21.47 -2.57 -7.24
C TYR A 341 20.53 -2.91 -8.42
N LEU A 342 19.22 -2.78 -8.21
CA LEU A 342 18.25 -3.09 -9.25
C LEU A 342 18.36 -2.12 -10.43
N SER A 343 18.62 -0.85 -10.16
CA SER A 343 18.81 0.17 -11.19
C SER A 343 19.98 -0.18 -12.10
N LYS A 344 21.12 -0.54 -11.55
CA LYS A 344 22.34 -0.86 -12.32
C LYS A 344 22.25 -2.21 -13.02
N LEU A 345 21.62 -3.19 -12.39
CA LEU A 345 21.63 -4.57 -12.89
C LEU A 345 20.54 -4.82 -13.93
N GLU A 346 19.34 -4.30 -13.71
CA GLU A 346 18.19 -4.56 -14.58
C GLU A 346 17.67 -3.32 -15.32
N GLY A 347 18.27 -2.15 -15.10
CA GLY A 347 17.80 -0.92 -15.72
C GLY A 347 16.39 -0.50 -15.24
N ILE A 348 16.02 -0.88 -14.04
CA ILE A 348 14.74 -0.57 -13.41
C ILE A 348 15.02 0.21 -12.13
N ILE A 349 14.55 1.45 -12.08
CA ILE A 349 14.65 2.29 -10.88
C ILE A 349 13.37 2.07 -10.06
N PRO A 350 13.41 1.25 -8.99
CA PRO A 350 12.22 0.96 -8.21
C PRO A 350 11.91 2.12 -7.27
N ALA A 351 10.64 2.27 -6.87
CA ALA A 351 10.34 3.11 -5.73
C ALA A 351 11.16 2.65 -4.51
N ILE A 352 11.57 3.59 -3.66
CA ILE A 352 12.34 3.24 -2.45
C ILE A 352 11.54 2.29 -1.54
N GLU A 353 10.22 2.38 -1.53
CA GLU A 353 9.33 1.42 -0.88
C GLU A 353 9.61 0.01 -1.36
N SER A 354 9.52 -0.20 -2.68
CA SER A 354 9.76 -1.52 -3.33
C SER A 354 11.18 -2.02 -3.13
N ALA A 355 12.15 -1.13 -3.01
CA ALA A 355 13.55 -1.49 -2.78
C ALA A 355 13.75 -2.29 -1.47
N HIS A 356 12.85 -2.14 -0.48
CA HIS A 356 12.85 -2.96 0.72
C HIS A 356 12.63 -4.44 0.41
N ALA A 357 11.72 -4.75 -0.51
CA ALA A 357 11.49 -6.12 -0.96
C ALA A 357 12.66 -6.65 -1.79
N VAL A 358 13.24 -5.84 -2.64
CA VAL A 358 14.46 -6.18 -3.41
C VAL A 358 15.62 -6.49 -2.45
N ALA A 359 15.79 -5.71 -1.39
CA ALA A 359 16.83 -5.92 -0.38
C ALA A 359 16.71 -7.30 0.28
N TYR A 360 15.50 -7.71 0.63
CA TYR A 360 15.31 -9.04 1.21
C TYR A 360 15.54 -10.16 0.19
N ALA A 361 15.14 -9.98 -1.06
CA ALA A 361 15.43 -10.94 -2.13
C ALA A 361 16.91 -11.21 -2.30
N ARG A 362 17.76 -10.18 -2.14
CA ARG A 362 19.22 -10.31 -2.18
C ARG A 362 19.76 -11.22 -1.07
N LYS A 363 19.08 -11.26 0.08
CA LYS A 363 19.43 -12.15 1.19
C LYS A 363 18.86 -13.55 0.99
N LEU A 364 17.64 -13.67 0.51
CA LEU A 364 16.90 -14.92 0.41
C LEU A 364 17.30 -15.77 -0.80
N ALA A 365 17.40 -15.17 -1.97
CA ALA A 365 17.61 -15.89 -3.23
C ALA A 365 18.86 -16.79 -3.23
N PRO A 366 20.03 -16.36 -2.71
CA PRO A 366 21.22 -17.21 -2.66
C PRO A 366 21.04 -18.46 -1.81
N THR A 367 20.08 -18.49 -0.89
CA THR A 367 19.79 -19.64 -0.01
C THR A 367 18.83 -20.63 -0.63
N MET A 368 18.25 -20.32 -1.79
CA MET A 368 17.25 -21.14 -2.46
C MET A 368 17.84 -21.86 -3.67
N GLY A 369 17.18 -22.91 -4.11
CA GLY A 369 17.59 -23.70 -5.28
C GLY A 369 17.30 -22.97 -6.59
N LYS A 370 18.04 -23.32 -7.65
CA LYS A 370 17.93 -22.70 -8.97
C LYS A 370 16.59 -22.95 -9.69
N ASP A 371 15.85 -23.94 -9.26
CA ASP A 371 14.52 -24.28 -9.75
C ASP A 371 13.39 -23.63 -8.93
N GLN A 372 13.73 -23.00 -7.81
CA GLN A 372 12.78 -22.24 -7.00
C GLN A 372 12.58 -20.83 -7.56
N ILE A 373 11.44 -20.22 -7.26
CA ILE A 373 10.99 -18.96 -7.85
C ILE A 373 10.64 -17.96 -6.74
N ILE A 374 11.18 -16.77 -6.86
CA ILE A 374 10.77 -15.59 -6.07
C ILE A 374 10.09 -14.61 -7.00
N VAL A 375 8.90 -14.14 -6.61
CA VAL A 375 8.24 -13.00 -7.23
C VAL A 375 8.35 -11.81 -6.30
N ILE A 376 8.88 -10.69 -6.80
CA ILE A 376 8.97 -9.42 -6.06
C ILE A 376 7.94 -8.47 -6.66
N ASN A 377 7.06 -7.93 -5.82
CA ASN A 377 6.14 -6.89 -6.26
C ASN A 377 6.86 -5.53 -6.30
N ILE A 378 7.15 -5.03 -7.51
CA ILE A 378 7.69 -3.68 -7.70
C ILE A 378 6.49 -2.73 -7.72
N SER A 379 6.13 -2.26 -6.56
CA SER A 379 4.88 -1.54 -6.30
C SER A 379 4.81 -0.14 -6.92
N GLY A 380 5.96 0.46 -7.23
CA GLY A 380 6.03 1.76 -7.85
C GLY A 380 7.40 2.06 -8.46
N ARG A 381 7.47 3.14 -9.24
CA ARG A 381 8.73 3.59 -9.87
C ARG A 381 9.46 4.62 -8.98
N GLY A 382 10.79 4.65 -9.13
CA GLY A 382 11.69 5.39 -8.26
C GLY A 382 12.13 6.75 -8.75
N ASP A 383 11.62 7.26 -9.87
CA ASP A 383 11.98 8.60 -10.36
C ASP A 383 11.76 9.67 -9.28
N LYS A 384 10.67 9.55 -8.55
CA LYS A 384 10.31 10.42 -7.42
C LYS A 384 11.32 10.39 -6.28
N ASP A 385 12.13 9.34 -6.18
CA ASP A 385 13.04 9.11 -5.05
C ASP A 385 14.49 9.47 -5.37
N CYS A 386 14.81 9.78 -6.62
CA CYS A 386 16.19 10.04 -7.07
C CYS A 386 16.85 11.15 -6.27
N ALA A 387 16.15 12.25 -6.00
CA ALA A 387 16.70 13.35 -5.19
C ALA A 387 16.96 12.92 -3.74
N ALA A 388 16.09 12.13 -3.14
CA ALA A 388 16.27 11.62 -1.77
C ALA A 388 17.46 10.65 -1.68
N ILE A 389 17.62 9.78 -2.68
CA ILE A 389 18.76 8.85 -2.76
C ILE A 389 20.08 9.63 -2.93
N ALA A 390 20.10 10.63 -3.82
CA ALA A 390 21.26 11.48 -4.00
C ALA A 390 21.68 12.15 -2.69
N ARG A 391 20.75 12.78 -1.98
CA ARG A 391 21.01 13.37 -0.65
C ARG A 391 21.54 12.34 0.35
N TYR A 392 20.96 11.16 0.36
CA TYR A 392 21.41 10.07 1.23
C TYR A 392 22.89 9.69 0.98
N ARG A 393 23.32 9.75 -0.28
CA ARG A 393 24.71 9.52 -0.70
C ARG A 393 25.60 10.76 -0.60
N GLY A 394 25.09 11.88 -0.11
CA GLY A 394 25.85 13.12 0.02
C GLY A 394 26.00 13.92 -1.27
N GLU A 395 25.13 13.67 -2.24
CA GLU A 395 25.05 14.40 -3.50
C GLU A 395 23.86 15.35 -3.50
N ASP A 396 24.07 16.57 -3.98
CA ASP A 396 22.99 17.53 -4.23
C ASP A 396 22.64 17.55 -5.72
N LEU A 397 21.38 17.30 -6.03
CA LEU A 397 20.87 17.56 -7.38
C LEU A 397 20.48 19.04 -7.45
N HIS A 398 21.24 19.82 -8.18
CA HIS A 398 20.86 21.18 -8.56
C HIS A 398 19.79 21.08 -9.65
N GLU A 399 18.55 21.47 -9.34
CA GLU A 399 17.49 21.66 -10.33
C GLU A 399 17.66 23.02 -11.02
#